data_884bc449bb17d859a730b29269cf729b
#
_entry.id   884bc449bb17d859a730b29269cf729b
#
_cell.length_a   1.000
_cell.length_b   1.000
_cell.length_c   1.000
_cell.angle_alpha   90.00
_cell.angle_beta   90.00
_cell.angle_gamma   90.00
#
_symmetry.space_group_name_H-M   'P 1'
#
loop_
_entity.id
_entity.type
_entity.pdbx_description
1 polymer ?
#
loop_
_entity_poly.entity_id
_entity_poly.type
_entity_poly.pdbx_seq_one_letter_code
_entity_poly.pdbx_strand_id
1 'polypeptide(L)'
;MIARALACVALTAWLGPGAEAREYRYSDAHLHYVDFFQESEGMPALLKAMDAAGIDQSMISGIPVAKKWHEDEPKRPRYYAGDDADAYWYSATDTYVAAALQPLSDEQRKRFHPFLTGFNPVDKNAVSHIERMLDLYPDLWQGIGEVFTRHDDLTALTSGETPRANNEAMTRVYHLAAERDLPVLLHSNITSKRERNPLYLAEIEEPLRNHPHTRFIWAHAGSSMEIHRHQTQMDFLLPVLTRLLEDYPNLYVDLSWSVLKPYLLDEQDVPRKAWLALVERYPTRFMLGSDVVGRFDSLGEEMDSFRAFLDALPEDVARRVAKDNFLAVLPKGK
;
A
#
# COMPACT_ATOMS: atom_id res chain seq x y z
N MET A 1 21.49 49.73 57.82
CA MET A 1 20.85 49.59 56.52
C MET A 1 21.76 48.75 55.65
N ILE A 2 21.49 47.45 55.50
CA ILE A 2 22.33 46.54 54.75
C ILE A 2 21.56 46.23 53.45
N ALA A 3 22.10 46.72 52.34
CA ALA A 3 21.52 46.42 51.00
C ALA A 3 21.96 45.03 50.52
N ARG A 4 20.97 44.15 50.27
CA ARG A 4 21.18 42.85 49.64
C ARG A 4 21.11 43.01 48.11
N ALA A 5 22.21 42.75 47.42
CA ALA A 5 22.24 42.65 45.97
C ALA A 5 21.71 41.27 45.54
N LEU A 6 20.62 41.24 44.77
CA LEU A 6 20.17 40.03 44.05
C LEU A 6 21.00 39.90 42.77
N ALA A 7 21.76 38.83 42.65
CA ALA A 7 22.39 38.42 41.41
C ALA A 7 21.39 37.61 40.60
N CYS A 8 20.90 38.15 39.46
CA CYS A 8 20.18 37.41 38.45
C CYS A 8 21.16 36.57 37.64
N VAL A 9 21.10 35.23 37.81
CA VAL A 9 21.79 34.28 36.93
C VAL A 9 20.90 34.10 35.70
N ALA A 10 21.31 34.66 34.58
CA ALA A 10 20.68 34.40 33.31
C ALA A 10 21.09 32.98 32.83
N LEU A 11 20.15 32.04 32.85
CA LEU A 11 20.30 30.77 32.17
C LEU A 11 20.19 31.01 30.66
N THR A 12 21.31 31.06 29.96
CA THR A 12 21.33 30.96 28.50
C THR A 12 21.06 29.52 28.13
N ALA A 13 19.84 29.23 27.68
CA ALA A 13 19.53 27.98 27.04
C ALA A 13 20.37 27.88 25.75
N TRP A 14 21.30 26.97 25.75
CA TRP A 14 22.07 26.59 24.55
C TRP A 14 21.13 25.83 23.61
N LEU A 15 20.58 26.53 22.62
CA LEU A 15 19.93 25.89 21.48
C LEU A 15 21.08 25.30 20.66
N GLY A 16 21.24 23.98 20.72
CA GLY A 16 22.12 23.28 19.82
C GLY A 16 21.73 23.57 18.36
N PRO A 17 22.65 23.39 17.38
CA PRO A 17 22.31 23.58 15.98
C PRO A 17 21.09 22.74 15.66
N GLY A 18 20.02 23.40 15.22
CA GLY A 18 18.79 22.72 14.80
C GLY A 18 19.18 21.68 13.77
N ALA A 19 18.84 20.42 14.01
CA ALA A 19 18.98 19.39 12.99
C ALA A 19 18.23 19.89 11.75
N GLU A 20 18.92 20.07 10.62
CA GLU A 20 18.27 20.36 9.36
C GLU A 20 17.24 19.25 9.12
N ALA A 21 16.00 19.66 8.80
CA ALA A 21 14.94 18.70 8.49
C ALA A 21 15.41 17.83 7.32
N ARG A 22 15.37 16.51 7.50
CA ARG A 22 15.75 15.56 6.43
C ARG A 22 14.86 15.80 5.22
N GLU A 23 15.45 15.85 4.04
CA GLU A 23 14.72 15.93 2.80
C GLU A 23 14.56 14.52 2.23
N TYR A 24 13.33 14.07 2.03
CA TYR A 24 13.04 12.74 1.51
C TYR A 24 12.67 12.77 0.03
N ARG A 25 13.16 11.78 -0.69
CA ARG A 25 12.65 11.41 -2.01
C ARG A 25 11.98 10.04 -1.87
N TYR A 26 10.78 9.91 -2.42
CA TYR A 26 9.92 8.75 -2.21
C TYR A 26 9.82 7.84 -3.42
N SER A 27 9.61 6.56 -3.15
CA SER A 27 8.94 5.65 -4.07
C SER A 27 7.60 5.28 -3.46
N ASP A 28 6.52 5.59 -4.16
CA ASP A 28 5.18 5.24 -3.76
C ASP A 28 4.89 3.78 -4.16
N ALA A 29 4.79 2.88 -3.19
CA ALA A 29 4.60 1.45 -3.43
C ALA A 29 3.13 1.05 -3.60
N HIS A 30 2.19 2.02 -3.50
CA HIS A 30 0.76 1.74 -3.59
C HIS A 30 -0.02 2.95 -4.09
N LEU A 31 -0.41 2.94 -5.37
CA LEU A 31 -1.21 4.00 -5.97
C LEU A 31 -2.17 3.43 -7.02
N HIS A 32 -3.44 3.84 -6.95
CA HIS A 32 -4.46 3.49 -7.93
C HIS A 32 -4.71 4.65 -8.89
N TYR A 33 -4.54 4.38 -10.18
CA TYR A 33 -4.72 5.39 -11.24
C TYR A 33 -6.17 5.77 -11.49
N VAL A 34 -7.08 4.83 -11.30
CA VAL A 34 -8.53 5.02 -11.45
C VAL A 34 -9.26 4.74 -10.15
N ASP A 35 -10.39 5.38 -9.95
CA ASP A 35 -11.29 5.14 -8.82
C ASP A 35 -12.25 3.96 -9.09
N PHE A 36 -13.15 3.69 -8.14
CA PHE A 36 -14.16 2.62 -8.23
C PHE A 36 -15.19 2.81 -9.35
N PHE A 37 -15.21 3.95 -10.02
CA PHE A 37 -16.01 4.22 -11.22
C PHE A 37 -15.15 4.22 -12.49
N GLN A 38 -13.88 3.80 -12.40
CA GLN A 38 -12.90 3.80 -13.47
C GLN A 38 -12.61 5.23 -14.00
N GLU A 39 -12.73 6.24 -13.12
CA GLU A 39 -12.42 7.65 -13.40
C GLU A 39 -11.05 8.02 -12.84
N SER A 40 -10.37 8.98 -13.47
CA SER A 40 -9.06 9.49 -13.06
C SER A 40 -8.91 10.96 -13.39
N GLU A 41 -8.15 11.71 -12.59
CA GLU A 41 -7.73 13.08 -12.94
C GLU A 41 -6.68 13.11 -14.07
N GLY A 42 -6.15 11.94 -14.43
CA GLY A 42 -5.25 11.76 -15.56
C GLY A 42 -3.77 11.94 -15.24
N MET A 43 -2.93 11.47 -16.16
CA MET A 43 -1.47 11.46 -15.99
C MET A 43 -0.84 12.85 -15.78
N PRO A 44 -1.31 13.95 -16.41
CA PRO A 44 -0.76 15.27 -16.13
C PRO A 44 -0.95 15.70 -14.66
N ALA A 45 -2.11 15.39 -14.06
CA ALA A 45 -2.39 15.68 -12.65
C ALA A 45 -1.52 14.82 -11.74
N LEU A 46 -1.41 13.51 -12.03
CA LEU A 46 -0.57 12.59 -11.27
C LEU A 46 0.90 12.99 -11.30
N LEU A 47 1.47 13.26 -12.47
CA LEU A 47 2.87 13.69 -12.58
C LEU A 47 3.14 14.98 -11.80
N LYS A 48 2.23 15.96 -11.89
CA LYS A 48 2.33 17.19 -11.11
C LYS A 48 2.29 16.94 -9.60
N ALA A 49 1.39 16.07 -9.15
CA ALA A 49 1.27 15.71 -7.73
C ALA A 49 2.54 14.97 -7.22
N MET A 50 3.06 14.03 -8.01
CA MET A 50 4.32 13.33 -7.71
C MET A 50 5.49 14.30 -7.59
N ASP A 51 5.61 15.27 -8.52
CA ASP A 51 6.69 16.27 -8.47
C ASP A 51 6.59 17.12 -7.21
N ALA A 52 5.38 17.55 -6.85
CA ALA A 52 5.13 18.36 -5.66
C ALA A 52 5.41 17.59 -4.36
N ALA A 53 5.10 16.27 -4.34
CA ALA A 53 5.30 15.40 -3.19
C ALA A 53 6.73 14.82 -3.08
N GLY A 54 7.62 15.11 -4.03
CA GLY A 54 8.97 14.53 -4.03
C GLY A 54 9.01 13.02 -4.35
N ILE A 55 8.01 12.51 -5.08
CA ILE A 55 7.93 11.10 -5.49
C ILE A 55 8.67 10.91 -6.81
N ASP A 56 9.74 10.13 -6.80
CA ASP A 56 10.53 9.81 -7.99
C ASP A 56 9.94 8.67 -8.79
N GLN A 57 9.44 7.66 -8.08
CA GLN A 57 8.95 6.40 -8.63
C GLN A 57 7.60 6.05 -8.01
N SER A 58 6.71 5.42 -8.75
CA SER A 58 5.43 4.97 -8.21
C SER A 58 5.01 3.63 -8.80
N MET A 59 4.59 2.71 -7.95
CA MET A 59 3.67 1.66 -8.40
C MET A 59 2.42 2.33 -8.94
N ILE A 60 1.85 1.80 -9.98
CA ILE A 60 0.58 2.26 -10.54
C ILE A 60 -0.27 1.04 -10.92
N SER A 61 -1.46 0.97 -10.37
CA SER A 61 -2.44 -0.06 -10.73
C SER A 61 -3.80 0.57 -11.02
N GLY A 62 -4.71 -0.21 -11.55
CA GLY A 62 -6.12 0.13 -11.49
C GLY A 62 -6.75 -0.23 -10.15
N ILE A 63 -8.08 -0.32 -10.11
CA ILE A 63 -8.85 -0.87 -9.00
C ILE A 63 -9.41 -2.23 -9.46
N PRO A 64 -9.27 -3.32 -8.66
CA PRO A 64 -9.67 -4.65 -9.10
C PRO A 64 -11.18 -4.82 -9.25
N VAL A 65 -11.99 -3.98 -8.61
CA VAL A 65 -13.45 -3.99 -8.71
C VAL A 65 -13.99 -2.64 -9.16
N ALA A 66 -15.02 -2.64 -10.00
CA ALA A 66 -15.76 -1.43 -10.37
C ALA A 66 -17.15 -1.45 -9.73
N LYS A 67 -17.58 -0.32 -9.15
CA LYS A 67 -18.93 -0.16 -8.63
C LYS A 67 -19.93 -0.02 -9.76
N LYS A 68 -21.08 -0.67 -9.64
CA LYS A 68 -22.22 -0.49 -10.54
C LYS A 68 -22.94 0.80 -10.20
N TRP A 69 -23.16 1.62 -11.22
CA TRP A 69 -24.07 2.75 -11.14
C TRP A 69 -24.72 2.95 -12.51
N HIS A 70 -26.03 3.15 -12.48
CA HIS A 70 -26.83 3.41 -13.66
C HIS A 70 -27.31 4.85 -13.62
N GLU A 71 -27.28 5.56 -14.75
CA GLU A 71 -27.73 6.96 -14.84
C GLU A 71 -29.18 7.15 -14.40
N ASP A 72 -30.03 6.12 -14.54
CA ASP A 72 -31.42 6.11 -14.10
C ASP A 72 -31.57 5.96 -12.59
N GLU A 73 -30.50 5.63 -11.86
CA GLU A 73 -30.54 5.56 -10.39
C GLU A 73 -30.58 6.98 -9.81
N PRO A 74 -31.45 7.22 -8.80
CA PRO A 74 -31.69 8.55 -8.29
C PRO A 74 -30.48 9.18 -7.58
N LYS A 75 -29.48 8.37 -7.26
CA LYS A 75 -28.30 8.80 -6.53
C LYS A 75 -27.09 7.96 -6.93
N ARG A 76 -26.00 8.65 -7.31
CA ARG A 76 -24.70 8.02 -7.54
C ARG A 76 -24.21 7.33 -6.25
N PRO A 77 -23.74 6.07 -6.31
CA PRO A 77 -23.11 5.40 -5.17
C PRO A 77 -21.94 6.21 -4.61
N ARG A 78 -21.63 6.01 -3.35
CA ARG A 78 -20.47 6.63 -2.73
C ARG A 78 -19.17 6.12 -3.37
N TYR A 79 -18.18 6.98 -3.36
CA TYR A 79 -16.85 6.70 -3.90
C TYR A 79 -16.23 5.40 -3.35
N TYR A 80 -16.34 5.16 -2.02
CA TYR A 80 -15.74 4.00 -1.37
C TYR A 80 -16.82 3.19 -0.62
N ALA A 81 -16.65 3.01 0.69
CA ALA A 81 -17.59 2.28 1.55
C ALA A 81 -18.77 3.14 2.02
N GLY A 82 -19.79 2.48 2.58
CA GLY A 82 -20.92 3.13 3.24
C GLY A 82 -22.16 3.28 2.37
N ASP A 83 -22.24 2.54 1.29
CA ASP A 83 -23.45 2.23 0.54
C ASP A 83 -23.44 0.74 0.13
N ASP A 84 -24.55 0.23 -0.37
CA ASP A 84 -24.73 -1.16 -0.77
C ASP A 84 -24.63 -1.33 -2.30
N ALA A 85 -23.96 -0.41 -2.99
CA ALA A 85 -23.80 -0.50 -4.44
C ALA A 85 -22.96 -1.71 -4.82
N ASP A 86 -23.52 -2.59 -5.62
CA ASP A 86 -22.84 -3.77 -6.14
C ASP A 86 -21.51 -3.41 -6.80
N ALA A 87 -20.54 -4.30 -6.69
CA ALA A 87 -19.27 -4.22 -7.39
C ALA A 87 -19.06 -5.47 -8.28
N TYR A 88 -18.23 -5.35 -9.30
CA TYR A 88 -17.93 -6.44 -10.20
C TYR A 88 -16.44 -6.50 -10.55
N TRP A 89 -15.97 -7.71 -10.85
CA TRP A 89 -14.62 -8.02 -11.30
C TRP A 89 -14.49 -7.88 -12.82
N TYR A 90 -13.26 -8.03 -13.33
CA TYR A 90 -12.95 -7.95 -14.77
C TYR A 90 -13.35 -6.62 -15.41
N SER A 91 -13.13 -5.54 -14.68
CA SER A 91 -13.25 -4.20 -15.23
C SER A 91 -12.15 -3.91 -16.26
N ALA A 92 -12.27 -2.82 -17.01
CA ALA A 92 -11.25 -2.39 -17.97
C ALA A 92 -10.01 -1.76 -17.29
N THR A 93 -9.86 -1.92 -16.01
CA THR A 93 -8.93 -1.18 -15.15
C THR A 93 -7.47 -1.24 -15.62
N ASP A 94 -6.97 -2.42 -16.00
CA ASP A 94 -5.61 -2.59 -16.51
C ASP A 94 -5.42 -1.92 -17.89
N THR A 95 -6.47 -1.95 -18.71
CA THR A 95 -6.46 -1.26 -20.01
C THR A 95 -6.38 0.26 -19.85
N TYR A 96 -7.04 0.84 -18.84
CA TYR A 96 -6.91 2.26 -18.51
C TYR A 96 -5.49 2.62 -18.09
N VAL A 97 -4.86 1.82 -17.24
CA VAL A 97 -3.46 2.02 -16.84
C VAL A 97 -2.52 1.93 -18.04
N ALA A 98 -2.64 0.86 -18.86
CA ALA A 98 -1.81 0.69 -20.05
C ALA A 98 -1.98 1.85 -21.03
N ALA A 99 -3.22 2.27 -21.33
CA ALA A 99 -3.51 3.38 -22.23
C ALA A 99 -2.97 4.71 -21.70
N ALA A 100 -3.01 4.94 -20.39
CA ALA A 100 -2.50 6.17 -19.79
C ALA A 100 -0.96 6.27 -19.86
N LEU A 101 -0.26 5.15 -19.82
CA LEU A 101 1.20 5.09 -19.90
C LEU A 101 1.76 5.21 -21.33
N GLN A 102 0.98 4.81 -22.34
CA GLN A 102 1.44 4.81 -23.74
C GLN A 102 1.93 6.17 -24.25
N PRO A 103 1.22 7.31 -24.02
CA PRO A 103 1.62 8.61 -24.58
C PRO A 103 2.78 9.27 -23.85
N LEU A 104 3.25 8.71 -22.74
CA LEU A 104 4.33 9.29 -21.92
C LEU A 104 5.68 9.20 -22.62
N SER A 105 6.55 10.20 -22.39
CA SER A 105 7.97 10.08 -22.76
C SER A 105 8.64 8.94 -22.00
N ASP A 106 9.78 8.46 -22.50
CA ASP A 106 10.53 7.39 -21.83
C ASP A 106 10.96 7.79 -20.41
N GLU A 107 11.31 9.07 -20.18
CA GLU A 107 11.66 9.57 -18.86
C GLU A 107 10.47 9.56 -17.91
N GLN A 108 9.30 9.98 -18.37
CA GLN A 108 8.08 9.93 -17.59
C GLN A 108 7.66 8.49 -17.31
N ARG A 109 7.73 7.62 -18.31
CA ARG A 109 7.33 6.21 -18.20
C ARG A 109 8.18 5.45 -17.20
N LYS A 110 9.48 5.70 -17.14
CA LYS A 110 10.42 5.10 -16.17
C LYS A 110 10.07 5.41 -14.72
N ARG A 111 9.22 6.40 -14.46
CA ARG A 111 8.75 6.71 -13.10
C ARG A 111 7.66 5.77 -12.62
N PHE A 112 7.08 4.96 -13.50
CA PHE A 112 5.93 4.12 -13.19
C PHE A 112 6.27 2.63 -13.28
N HIS A 113 5.76 1.89 -12.30
CA HIS A 113 5.88 0.44 -12.18
C HIS A 113 4.46 -0.16 -12.18
N PRO A 114 3.90 -0.46 -13.37
CA PRO A 114 2.50 -0.89 -13.45
C PRO A 114 2.30 -2.31 -12.94
N PHE A 115 1.28 -2.47 -12.09
CA PHE A 115 0.81 -3.74 -11.55
C PHE A 115 -0.56 -4.07 -12.13
N LEU A 116 -0.75 -5.34 -12.47
CA LEU A 116 -1.96 -5.87 -13.10
C LEU A 116 -2.92 -6.40 -12.04
N THR A 117 -4.17 -5.92 -12.05
CA THR A 117 -5.16 -6.27 -11.02
C THR A 117 -6.56 -6.61 -11.54
N GLY A 118 -6.85 -6.41 -12.83
CA GLY A 118 -8.19 -6.50 -13.42
C GLY A 118 -8.79 -7.89 -13.53
N PHE A 119 -8.65 -8.77 -12.53
CA PHE A 119 -9.16 -10.12 -12.53
C PHE A 119 -9.94 -10.49 -11.26
N ASN A 120 -10.72 -11.57 -11.33
CA ASN A 120 -11.43 -12.10 -10.17
C ASN A 120 -10.54 -13.11 -9.40
N PRO A 121 -10.21 -12.86 -8.12
CA PRO A 121 -9.33 -13.73 -7.33
C PRO A 121 -9.91 -15.12 -7.01
N VAL A 122 -11.20 -15.37 -7.25
CA VAL A 122 -11.81 -16.71 -7.07
C VAL A 122 -11.95 -17.48 -8.36
N ASP A 123 -11.69 -16.86 -9.51
CA ASP A 123 -11.74 -17.53 -10.81
C ASP A 123 -10.44 -18.29 -11.09
N LYS A 124 -10.54 -19.62 -11.20
CA LYS A 124 -9.40 -20.48 -11.54
C LYS A 124 -8.80 -20.20 -12.93
N ASN A 125 -9.50 -19.47 -13.79
CA ASN A 125 -9.02 -18.99 -15.08
C ASN A 125 -8.39 -17.59 -15.02
N ALA A 126 -8.32 -16.95 -13.84
CA ALA A 126 -7.68 -15.63 -13.69
C ALA A 126 -6.23 -15.65 -14.22
N VAL A 127 -5.50 -16.74 -14.02
CA VAL A 127 -4.15 -16.92 -14.54
C VAL A 127 -4.07 -16.75 -16.05
N SER A 128 -5.04 -17.29 -16.80
CA SER A 128 -5.08 -17.15 -18.27
C SER A 128 -5.42 -15.73 -18.72
N HIS A 129 -6.19 -14.98 -17.92
CA HIS A 129 -6.41 -13.56 -18.17
C HIS A 129 -5.11 -12.78 -17.96
N ILE A 130 -4.41 -13.02 -16.86
CA ILE A 130 -3.12 -12.38 -16.55
C ILE A 130 -2.10 -12.65 -17.67
N GLU A 131 -1.94 -13.91 -18.09
CA GLU A 131 -1.05 -14.28 -19.20
C GLU A 131 -1.37 -13.50 -20.48
N ARG A 132 -2.65 -13.36 -20.84
CA ARG A 132 -3.06 -12.57 -22.01
C ARG A 132 -2.72 -11.09 -21.87
N MET A 133 -2.84 -10.52 -20.69
CA MET A 133 -2.46 -9.13 -20.44
C MET A 133 -0.95 -8.93 -20.51
N LEU A 134 -0.15 -9.92 -20.05
CA LEU A 134 1.30 -9.93 -20.20
C LEU A 134 1.71 -10.03 -21.70
N ASP A 135 1.02 -10.85 -22.47
CA ASP A 135 1.28 -11.02 -23.91
C ASP A 135 0.83 -9.81 -24.73
N LEU A 136 -0.29 -9.16 -24.35
CA LEU A 136 -0.85 -8.00 -25.05
C LEU A 136 0.01 -6.73 -24.84
N TYR A 137 0.64 -6.63 -23.68
CA TYR A 137 1.49 -5.51 -23.31
C TYR A 137 2.86 -6.02 -22.85
N PRO A 138 3.71 -6.49 -23.78
CA PRO A 138 5.02 -7.04 -23.42
C PRO A 138 5.86 -6.01 -22.66
N ASP A 139 6.56 -6.47 -21.63
CA ASP A 139 7.48 -5.69 -20.80
C ASP A 139 6.85 -4.50 -20.04
N LEU A 140 5.50 -4.35 -20.08
CA LEU A 140 4.83 -3.28 -19.37
C LEU A 140 4.68 -3.60 -17.88
N TRP A 141 4.15 -4.78 -17.56
CA TRP A 141 3.73 -5.14 -16.20
C TRP A 141 4.91 -5.57 -15.33
N GLN A 142 5.03 -4.97 -14.15
CA GLN A 142 6.12 -5.21 -13.21
C GLN A 142 5.67 -5.84 -11.89
N GLY A 143 4.39 -6.17 -11.76
CA GLY A 143 3.80 -6.86 -10.62
C GLY A 143 2.35 -7.24 -10.85
N ILE A 144 1.77 -7.90 -9.87
CA ILE A 144 0.35 -8.28 -9.82
C ILE A 144 -0.25 -7.66 -8.57
N GLY A 145 -1.36 -6.94 -8.70
CA GLY A 145 -2.05 -6.32 -7.57
C GLY A 145 -2.37 -4.83 -7.77
N GLU A 146 -3.02 -4.19 -6.84
CA GLU A 146 -3.47 -4.77 -5.56
C GLU A 146 -4.56 -5.82 -5.81
N VAL A 147 -4.39 -7.01 -5.26
CA VAL A 147 -5.41 -8.06 -5.34
C VAL A 147 -6.27 -7.99 -4.08
N PHE A 148 -7.58 -7.84 -4.24
CA PHE A 148 -8.51 -7.82 -3.11
C PHE A 148 -8.89 -9.23 -2.66
N THR A 149 -8.31 -9.66 -1.55
CA THR A 149 -8.77 -10.82 -0.79
C THR A 149 -9.11 -10.36 0.62
N ARG A 150 -10.21 -10.85 1.21
CA ARG A 150 -10.66 -10.37 2.53
C ARG A 150 -10.68 -8.85 2.68
N HIS A 151 -11.02 -8.13 1.63
CA HIS A 151 -11.38 -6.72 1.73
C HIS A 151 -12.86 -6.65 2.07
N ASP A 152 -13.19 -6.92 3.36
CA ASP A 152 -14.54 -7.27 3.81
C ASP A 152 -15.64 -6.29 3.37
N ASP A 153 -15.35 -4.99 3.28
CA ASP A 153 -16.28 -3.95 2.88
C ASP A 153 -16.50 -3.86 1.36
N LEU A 154 -15.51 -4.22 0.55
CA LEU A 154 -15.62 -4.20 -0.91
C LEU A 154 -15.92 -5.58 -1.50
N THR A 155 -15.25 -6.63 -1.01
CA THR A 155 -15.47 -7.99 -1.52
C THR A 155 -16.85 -8.54 -1.15
N ALA A 156 -17.48 -8.03 -0.08
CA ALA A 156 -18.86 -8.34 0.26
C ALA A 156 -19.89 -7.77 -0.75
N LEU A 157 -19.52 -6.76 -1.54
CA LEU A 157 -20.38 -6.17 -2.58
C LEU A 157 -20.26 -6.88 -3.93
N THR A 158 -19.34 -7.85 -4.06
CA THR A 158 -19.19 -8.65 -5.28
C THR A 158 -20.04 -9.91 -5.23
N SER A 159 -20.46 -10.38 -6.40
CA SER A 159 -21.16 -11.68 -6.51
C SER A 159 -20.20 -12.83 -6.39
N GLY A 160 -20.63 -13.91 -5.75
CA GLY A 160 -19.88 -15.17 -5.62
C GLY A 160 -19.24 -15.36 -4.25
N GLU A 161 -18.19 -16.16 -4.22
CA GLU A 161 -17.46 -16.46 -2.98
C GLU A 161 -16.59 -15.28 -2.53
N THR A 162 -16.44 -15.13 -1.22
CA THR A 162 -15.46 -14.18 -0.66
C THR A 162 -14.04 -14.61 -1.05
N PRO A 163 -13.28 -13.76 -1.74
CA PRO A 163 -11.90 -14.07 -2.09
C PRO A 163 -11.04 -14.25 -0.85
N ARG A 164 -10.19 -15.28 -0.87
CA ARG A 164 -9.20 -15.57 0.18
C ARG A 164 -7.83 -15.71 -0.45
N ALA A 165 -6.81 -15.26 0.26
CA ALA A 165 -5.44 -15.34 -0.23
C ALA A 165 -4.97 -16.79 -0.47
N ASN A 166 -5.51 -17.77 0.27
CA ASN A 166 -5.15 -19.18 0.17
C ASN A 166 -6.08 -20.00 -0.73
N ASN A 167 -6.94 -19.39 -1.54
CA ASN A 167 -7.79 -20.17 -2.45
C ASN A 167 -7.02 -20.74 -3.65
N GLU A 168 -7.60 -21.74 -4.34
CA GLU A 168 -6.95 -22.42 -5.46
C GLU A 168 -6.64 -21.49 -6.65
N ALA A 169 -7.49 -20.51 -6.93
CA ALA A 169 -7.26 -19.56 -8.01
C ALA A 169 -6.01 -18.72 -7.74
N MET A 170 -5.87 -18.23 -6.49
CA MET A 170 -4.70 -17.45 -6.09
C MET A 170 -3.41 -18.28 -6.05
N THR A 171 -3.48 -19.56 -5.69
CA THR A 171 -2.33 -20.49 -5.80
C THR A 171 -1.76 -20.48 -7.21
N ARG A 172 -2.62 -20.52 -8.24
CA ARG A 172 -2.19 -20.46 -9.65
C ARG A 172 -1.56 -19.13 -10.01
N VAL A 173 -2.13 -18.03 -9.52
CA VAL A 173 -1.58 -16.69 -9.72
C VAL A 173 -0.20 -16.56 -9.07
N TYR A 174 0.00 -17.09 -7.86
CA TYR A 174 1.31 -17.06 -7.18
C TYR A 174 2.38 -17.86 -7.91
N HIS A 175 2.03 -19.01 -8.48
CA HIS A 175 2.95 -19.77 -9.34
C HIS A 175 3.36 -18.96 -10.57
N LEU A 176 2.40 -18.40 -11.30
CA LEU A 176 2.70 -17.54 -12.45
C LEU A 176 3.57 -16.32 -12.05
N ALA A 177 3.26 -15.68 -10.93
CA ALA A 177 4.03 -14.56 -10.43
C ALA A 177 5.50 -14.93 -10.18
N ALA A 178 5.76 -16.09 -9.56
CA ALA A 178 7.12 -16.60 -9.35
C ALA A 178 7.83 -16.92 -10.67
N GLU A 179 7.15 -17.57 -11.63
CA GLU A 179 7.70 -17.91 -12.95
C GLU A 179 8.07 -16.68 -13.78
N ARG A 180 7.33 -15.60 -13.62
CA ARG A 180 7.52 -14.32 -14.34
C ARG A 180 8.34 -13.29 -13.56
N ASP A 181 8.88 -13.65 -12.38
CA ASP A 181 9.60 -12.75 -11.46
C ASP A 181 8.79 -11.52 -11.06
N LEU A 182 7.46 -11.64 -10.89
CA LEU A 182 6.57 -10.56 -10.52
C LEU A 182 6.27 -10.59 -9.02
N PRO A 183 6.38 -9.47 -8.27
CA PRO A 183 5.84 -9.37 -6.92
C PRO A 183 4.31 -9.35 -6.95
N VAL A 184 3.69 -9.73 -5.83
CA VAL A 184 2.23 -9.69 -5.64
C VAL A 184 1.91 -8.73 -4.50
N LEU A 185 1.24 -7.62 -4.81
CA LEU A 185 0.64 -6.72 -3.81
C LEU A 185 -0.73 -7.28 -3.45
N LEU A 186 -0.91 -7.65 -2.19
CA LEU A 186 -2.06 -8.39 -1.70
C LEU A 186 -2.75 -7.67 -0.56
N HIS A 187 -3.99 -7.24 -0.76
CA HIS A 187 -4.89 -6.86 0.32
C HIS A 187 -5.50 -8.13 0.92
N SER A 188 -5.26 -8.36 2.18
CA SER A 188 -5.88 -9.45 2.93
C SER A 188 -6.01 -9.05 4.39
N ASN A 189 -7.22 -8.71 4.81
CA ASN A 189 -7.50 -8.38 6.20
C ASN A 189 -7.07 -9.53 7.12
N ILE A 190 -6.35 -9.21 8.18
CA ILE A 190 -5.91 -10.21 9.17
C ILE A 190 -7.05 -10.65 10.10
N THR A 191 -8.09 -9.82 10.20
CA THR A 191 -9.26 -10.08 11.03
C THR A 191 -10.49 -9.37 10.48
N SER A 192 -11.66 -9.62 11.08
CA SER A 192 -12.88 -8.86 10.81
C SER A 192 -12.95 -7.61 11.68
N LYS A 193 -13.86 -6.70 11.35
CA LYS A 193 -14.09 -5.46 12.11
C LYS A 193 -14.52 -5.67 13.57
N ARG A 194 -14.96 -6.86 13.95
CA ARG A 194 -15.51 -7.16 15.29
C ARG A 194 -14.62 -8.08 16.12
N GLU A 195 -13.75 -8.88 15.46
CA GLU A 195 -12.91 -9.85 16.13
C GLU A 195 -11.58 -9.23 16.57
N ARG A 196 -11.21 -9.48 17.82
CA ARG A 196 -9.96 -8.94 18.42
C ARG A 196 -8.83 -9.99 18.46
N ASN A 197 -8.87 -10.93 17.54
CA ASN A 197 -7.85 -11.94 17.31
C ASN A 197 -7.53 -12.04 15.81
N PRO A 198 -6.42 -12.62 15.39
CA PRO A 198 -6.04 -12.73 13.99
C PRO A 198 -6.83 -13.86 13.25
N LEU A 199 -8.15 -13.65 13.12
CA LEU A 199 -9.13 -14.63 12.61
C LEU A 199 -8.74 -15.21 11.25
N TYR A 200 -8.17 -14.40 10.35
CA TYR A 200 -7.83 -14.79 8.98
C TYR A 200 -6.32 -15.05 8.78
N LEU A 201 -5.55 -15.16 9.87
CA LEU A 201 -4.10 -15.32 9.80
C LEU A 201 -3.66 -16.48 8.90
N ALA A 202 -4.36 -17.62 8.97
CA ALA A 202 -4.04 -18.78 8.14
C ALA A 202 -4.16 -18.49 6.64
N GLU A 203 -5.04 -17.58 6.24
CA GLU A 203 -5.27 -17.26 4.83
C GLU A 203 -4.08 -16.52 4.19
N ILE A 204 -3.31 -15.75 4.98
CA ILE A 204 -2.08 -15.12 4.50
C ILE A 204 -0.84 -15.99 4.77
N GLU A 205 -0.80 -16.72 5.89
CA GLU A 205 0.36 -17.52 6.27
C GLU A 205 0.55 -18.75 5.37
N GLU A 206 -0.53 -19.36 4.92
CA GLU A 206 -0.49 -20.51 4.01
C GLU A 206 0.17 -20.18 2.65
N PRO A 207 -0.22 -19.11 1.93
CA PRO A 207 0.48 -18.67 0.73
C PRO A 207 1.97 -18.36 0.95
N LEU A 208 2.32 -17.65 2.01
CA LEU A 208 3.71 -17.35 2.33
C LEU A 208 4.57 -18.61 2.45
N ARG A 209 4.05 -19.63 3.15
CA ARG A 209 4.72 -20.91 3.34
C ARG A 209 4.78 -21.75 2.06
N ASN A 210 3.69 -21.79 1.31
CA ASN A 210 3.54 -22.69 0.17
C ASN A 210 4.16 -22.14 -1.12
N HIS A 211 4.40 -20.81 -1.19
CA HIS A 211 4.96 -20.12 -2.35
C HIS A 211 6.22 -19.31 -1.98
N PRO A 212 7.32 -19.96 -1.52
CA PRO A 212 8.51 -19.27 -1.00
C PRO A 212 9.26 -18.48 -2.09
N HIS A 213 8.99 -18.72 -3.36
CA HIS A 213 9.59 -18.00 -4.50
C HIS A 213 8.77 -16.80 -4.97
N THR A 214 7.55 -16.62 -4.47
CA THR A 214 6.71 -15.46 -4.75
C THR A 214 7.00 -14.37 -3.72
N ARG A 215 7.29 -13.13 -4.16
CA ARG A 215 7.43 -11.98 -3.28
C ARG A 215 6.04 -11.41 -2.99
N PHE A 216 5.64 -11.42 -1.73
CA PHE A 216 4.37 -10.88 -1.27
C PHE A 216 4.58 -9.51 -0.64
N ILE A 217 3.86 -8.50 -1.13
CA ILE A 217 3.74 -7.20 -0.50
C ILE A 217 2.36 -7.18 0.17
N TRP A 218 2.34 -7.20 1.50
CA TRP A 218 1.08 -7.21 2.24
C TRP A 218 0.60 -5.79 2.48
N ALA A 219 -0.47 -5.41 1.81
CA ALA A 219 -1.06 -4.09 1.89
C ALA A 219 -1.55 -3.78 3.30
N HIS A 220 -1.22 -2.60 3.79
CA HIS A 220 -1.64 -2.03 5.07
C HIS A 220 -1.41 -2.95 6.28
N ALA A 221 -0.42 -3.84 6.21
CA ALA A 221 -0.17 -4.88 7.24
C ALA A 221 -1.44 -5.67 7.62
N GLY A 222 -2.35 -5.89 6.67
CA GLY A 222 -3.61 -6.61 6.88
C GLY A 222 -4.71 -5.83 7.59
N SER A 223 -4.62 -4.50 7.64
CA SER A 223 -5.68 -3.63 8.15
C SER A 223 -6.58 -3.12 7.01
N SER A 224 -7.66 -2.45 7.36
CA SER A 224 -8.56 -1.75 6.44
C SER A 224 -9.34 -0.66 7.17
N MET A 225 -10.04 0.20 6.42
CA MET A 225 -10.85 1.26 7.01
C MET A 225 -11.96 0.73 7.92
N GLU A 226 -12.59 -0.39 7.57
CA GLU A 226 -13.65 -1.00 8.40
C GLU A 226 -13.10 -1.54 9.71
N ILE A 227 -11.92 -2.18 9.70
CA ILE A 227 -11.25 -2.60 10.93
C ILE A 227 -10.89 -1.37 11.76
N HIS A 228 -10.25 -0.37 11.16
CA HIS A 228 -9.81 0.86 11.82
C HIS A 228 -10.97 1.60 12.50
N ARG A 229 -12.11 1.77 11.85
CA ARG A 229 -13.30 2.44 12.40
C ARG A 229 -13.87 1.73 13.63
N HIS A 230 -13.73 0.41 13.74
CA HIS A 230 -14.30 -0.39 14.81
C HIS A 230 -13.31 -0.77 15.90
N GLN A 231 -12.03 -0.85 15.58
CA GLN A 231 -10.99 -1.33 16.49
C GLN A 231 -9.86 -0.33 16.72
N THR A 232 -9.71 0.70 15.90
CA THR A 232 -8.62 1.68 15.90
C THR A 232 -7.23 1.02 15.81
N GLN A 233 -6.93 0.11 16.75
CA GLN A 233 -5.69 -0.69 16.77
C GLN A 233 -6.00 -2.15 17.13
N MET A 234 -5.19 -3.04 16.56
CA MET A 234 -5.19 -4.48 16.86
C MET A 234 -3.96 -4.81 17.69
N ASP A 235 -4.11 -5.09 18.98
CA ASP A 235 -2.99 -5.34 19.90
C ASP A 235 -2.12 -6.53 19.47
N PHE A 236 -2.70 -7.49 18.75
CA PHE A 236 -2.01 -8.67 18.24
C PHE A 236 -1.18 -8.41 16.94
N LEU A 237 -1.38 -7.27 16.28
CA LEU A 237 -0.78 -7.05 14.94
C LEU A 237 0.75 -7.05 14.99
N LEU A 238 1.35 -6.30 15.90
CA LEU A 238 2.80 -6.20 16.00
C LEU A 238 3.48 -7.55 16.34
N PRO A 239 3.02 -8.33 17.35
CA PRO A 239 3.53 -9.68 17.60
C PRO A 239 3.39 -10.64 16.43
N VAL A 240 2.23 -10.64 15.76
CA VAL A 240 1.99 -11.51 14.60
C VAL A 240 2.90 -11.11 13.46
N LEU A 241 2.98 -9.82 13.12
CA LEU A 241 3.82 -9.33 12.03
C LEU A 241 5.30 -9.63 12.29
N THR A 242 5.77 -9.47 13.54
CA THR A 242 7.15 -9.83 13.92
C THR A 242 7.45 -11.29 13.61
N ARG A 243 6.56 -12.22 14.02
CA ARG A 243 6.71 -13.64 13.73
C ARG A 243 6.67 -13.93 12.23
N LEU A 244 5.73 -13.36 11.49
CA LEU A 244 5.63 -13.59 10.05
C LEU A 244 6.88 -13.11 9.29
N LEU A 245 7.46 -11.97 9.66
CA LEU A 245 8.70 -11.47 9.08
C LEU A 245 9.92 -12.33 9.41
N GLU A 246 9.91 -12.97 10.58
CA GLU A 246 10.95 -13.91 10.99
C GLU A 246 10.86 -15.24 10.23
N ASP A 247 9.64 -15.78 10.09
CA ASP A 247 9.39 -17.10 9.51
C ASP A 247 9.40 -17.08 7.95
N TYR A 248 9.01 -15.96 7.33
CA TYR A 248 8.77 -15.87 5.88
C TYR A 248 9.64 -14.79 5.20
N PRO A 249 10.78 -15.18 4.60
CA PRO A 249 11.68 -14.26 3.91
C PRO A 249 11.08 -13.61 2.67
N ASN A 250 10.00 -14.11 2.12
CA ASN A 250 9.27 -13.62 0.96
C ASN A 250 8.14 -12.62 1.29
N LEU A 251 7.94 -12.28 2.58
CA LEU A 251 6.97 -11.28 3.01
C LEU A 251 7.61 -9.89 3.03
N TYR A 252 6.96 -8.93 2.42
CA TYR A 252 7.18 -7.48 2.52
C TYR A 252 5.91 -6.81 3.02
N VAL A 253 6.01 -5.63 3.61
CA VAL A 253 4.88 -4.92 4.21
C VAL A 253 4.82 -3.52 3.63
N ASP A 254 3.67 -3.21 3.08
CA ASP A 254 3.31 -1.88 2.67
C ASP A 254 2.68 -1.14 3.85
N LEU A 255 3.23 0.02 4.19
CA LEU A 255 2.76 0.90 5.27
C LEU A 255 1.82 2.00 4.75
N SER A 256 1.18 1.78 3.61
CA SER A 256 0.27 2.76 3.01
C SER A 256 -1.00 2.96 3.84
N TRP A 257 -1.70 4.03 3.47
CA TRP A 257 -3.00 4.42 3.99
C TRP A 257 -3.01 4.91 5.46
N SER A 258 -3.87 5.86 5.72
CA SER A 258 -4.05 6.46 7.06
C SER A 258 -4.47 5.46 8.15
N VAL A 259 -4.95 4.25 7.77
CA VAL A 259 -5.31 3.19 8.72
C VAL A 259 -4.12 2.68 9.55
N LEU A 260 -2.88 2.84 9.06
CA LEU A 260 -1.67 2.48 9.81
C LEU A 260 -1.12 3.61 10.67
N LYS A 261 -1.54 4.85 10.48
CA LYS A 261 -1.06 5.97 11.30
C LYS A 261 -1.14 5.70 12.81
N PRO A 262 -2.24 5.15 13.38
CA PRO A 262 -2.32 4.87 14.82
C PRO A 262 -1.34 3.81 15.32
N TYR A 263 -0.82 2.97 14.44
CA TYR A 263 0.21 1.98 14.79
C TYR A 263 1.61 2.58 14.77
N LEU A 264 1.89 3.48 13.82
CA LEU A 264 3.20 4.10 13.63
C LEU A 264 3.42 5.27 14.58
N LEU A 265 2.37 6.06 14.82
CA LEU A 265 2.38 7.28 15.63
C LEU A 265 1.36 7.18 16.76
N ASP A 266 1.59 7.88 17.84
CA ASP A 266 0.58 8.08 18.89
C ASP A 266 -0.31 9.31 18.60
N GLU A 267 -1.21 9.64 19.53
CA GLU A 267 -2.14 10.77 19.41
C GLU A 267 -1.46 12.16 19.35
N GLN A 268 -0.20 12.24 19.69
CA GLN A 268 0.64 13.43 19.65
C GLN A 268 1.61 13.40 18.47
N ASP A 269 1.41 12.53 17.48
CA ASP A 269 2.28 12.26 16.33
C ASP A 269 3.72 11.85 16.74
N VAL A 270 3.89 11.24 17.94
CA VAL A 270 5.18 10.70 18.37
C VAL A 270 5.33 9.26 17.87
N PRO A 271 6.45 8.92 17.22
CA PRO A 271 6.70 7.58 16.71
C PRO A 271 6.72 6.51 17.80
N ARG A 272 5.97 5.44 17.59
CA ARG A 272 5.88 4.32 18.53
C ARG A 272 7.15 3.48 18.48
N LYS A 273 7.88 3.41 19.62
CA LYS A 273 9.16 2.72 19.75
C LYS A 273 9.13 1.26 19.30
N ALA A 274 8.03 0.55 19.54
CA ALA A 274 7.93 -0.86 19.18
C ALA A 274 7.88 -1.06 17.65
N TRP A 275 7.23 -0.15 16.92
CA TRP A 275 7.23 -0.18 15.46
C TRP A 275 8.55 0.28 14.86
N LEU A 276 9.20 1.30 15.44
CA LEU A 276 10.56 1.66 15.04
C LEU A 276 11.52 0.47 15.18
N ALA A 277 11.50 -0.21 16.33
CA ALA A 277 12.35 -1.38 16.57
C ALA A 277 12.07 -2.53 15.60
N LEU A 278 10.80 -2.74 15.20
CA LEU A 278 10.45 -3.74 14.20
C LEU A 278 11.03 -3.38 12.83
N VAL A 279 10.88 -2.13 12.40
CA VAL A 279 11.41 -1.66 11.11
C VAL A 279 12.94 -1.68 11.10
N GLU A 280 13.60 -1.29 12.19
CA GLU A 280 15.06 -1.38 12.33
C GLU A 280 15.57 -2.83 12.30
N ARG A 281 14.81 -3.77 12.87
CA ARG A 281 15.14 -5.22 12.83
C ARG A 281 15.03 -5.81 11.42
N TYR A 282 14.08 -5.30 10.61
CA TYR A 282 13.82 -5.79 9.25
C TYR A 282 13.87 -4.64 8.22
N PRO A 283 15.02 -3.95 8.06
CA PRO A 283 15.10 -2.67 7.35
C PRO A 283 14.87 -2.75 5.84
N THR A 284 14.80 -3.95 5.29
CA THR A 284 14.57 -4.20 3.85
C THR A 284 13.17 -4.73 3.53
N ARG A 285 12.27 -4.74 4.54
CA ARG A 285 11.00 -5.45 4.42
C ARG A 285 9.78 -4.52 4.45
N PHE A 286 9.96 -3.25 4.72
CA PHE A 286 8.91 -2.24 4.80
C PHE A 286 9.06 -1.22 3.68
N MET A 287 7.94 -0.77 3.12
CA MET A 287 7.88 0.29 2.12
C MET A 287 6.70 1.21 2.40
N LEU A 288 6.76 2.42 1.88
CA LEU A 288 5.68 3.39 1.97
C LEU A 288 4.83 3.35 0.71
N GLY A 289 3.55 3.66 0.85
CA GLY A 289 2.63 3.88 -0.23
C GLY A 289 1.59 4.92 0.16
N SER A 290 0.97 5.56 -0.82
CA SER A 290 -0.08 6.54 -0.58
C SER A 290 -1.46 5.90 -0.46
N ASP A 291 -1.72 4.87 -1.22
CA ASP A 291 -3.05 4.28 -1.46
C ASP A 291 -4.08 5.32 -1.96
N VAL A 292 -3.59 6.30 -2.71
CA VAL A 292 -4.43 7.31 -3.36
C VAL A 292 -5.13 6.68 -4.56
N VAL A 293 -6.41 7.00 -4.75
CA VAL A 293 -7.29 6.30 -5.69
C VAL A 293 -7.91 7.27 -6.70
N GLY A 294 -7.34 7.37 -7.90
CA GLY A 294 -7.85 8.13 -9.05
C GLY A 294 -7.83 9.65 -8.90
N ARG A 295 -7.60 10.17 -7.69
CA ARG A 295 -7.55 11.60 -7.34
C ARG A 295 -6.27 11.88 -6.57
N PHE A 296 -5.49 12.83 -7.01
CA PHE A 296 -4.10 12.98 -6.60
C PHE A 296 -3.83 14.20 -5.72
N ASP A 297 -4.87 14.96 -5.36
CA ASP A 297 -4.73 16.18 -4.56
C ASP A 297 -4.11 15.92 -3.18
N SER A 298 -4.42 14.76 -2.56
CA SER A 298 -3.92 14.38 -1.22
C SER A 298 -2.55 13.68 -1.24
N LEU A 299 -1.98 13.39 -2.42
CA LEU A 299 -0.77 12.57 -2.55
C LEU A 299 0.41 13.09 -1.71
N GLY A 300 0.61 14.41 -1.70
CA GLY A 300 1.66 15.04 -0.90
C GLY A 300 1.41 14.92 0.60
N GLU A 301 0.17 15.10 1.04
CA GLU A 301 -0.21 14.99 2.45
C GLU A 301 -0.07 13.56 2.96
N GLU A 302 -0.49 12.57 2.17
CA GLU A 302 -0.36 11.15 2.52
C GLU A 302 1.11 10.78 2.70
N MET A 303 1.98 11.13 1.78
CA MET A 303 3.41 10.83 1.89
C MET A 303 4.09 11.59 3.04
N ASP A 304 3.71 12.84 3.27
CA ASP A 304 4.25 13.65 4.37
C ASP A 304 3.81 13.14 5.75
N SER A 305 2.68 12.44 5.83
CA SER A 305 2.19 11.84 7.08
C SER A 305 3.17 10.85 7.71
N PHE A 306 4.06 10.26 6.92
CA PHE A 306 5.11 9.33 7.38
C PHE A 306 6.39 10.03 7.87
N ARG A 307 6.54 11.35 7.67
CA ARG A 307 7.77 12.09 7.97
C ARG A 307 8.25 11.92 9.41
N ALA A 308 7.35 12.08 10.39
CA ALA A 308 7.71 11.96 11.80
C ALA A 308 8.24 10.54 12.13
N PHE A 309 7.68 9.50 11.51
CA PHE A 309 8.14 8.13 11.68
C PHE A 309 9.51 7.91 11.02
N LEU A 310 9.73 8.42 9.81
CA LEU A 310 11.01 8.32 9.11
C LEU A 310 12.12 9.06 9.82
N ASP A 311 11.84 10.26 10.35
CA ASP A 311 12.82 11.08 11.07
C ASP A 311 13.34 10.41 12.36
N ALA A 312 12.54 9.52 12.94
CA ALA A 312 12.91 8.75 14.12
C ALA A 312 13.73 7.48 13.81
N LEU A 313 13.80 7.05 12.55
CA LEU A 313 14.62 5.92 12.12
C LEU A 313 16.08 6.34 11.84
N PRO A 314 17.05 5.42 11.92
CA PRO A 314 18.38 5.63 11.34
C PRO A 314 18.26 6.05 9.86
N GLU A 315 19.15 6.95 9.42
CA GLU A 315 19.05 7.57 8.10
C GLU A 315 19.01 6.57 6.94
N ASP A 316 19.85 5.55 6.99
CA ASP A 316 19.90 4.50 5.98
C ASP A 316 18.64 3.62 5.97
N VAL A 317 18.03 3.38 7.13
CA VAL A 317 16.77 2.66 7.27
C VAL A 317 15.61 3.50 6.74
N ALA A 318 15.54 4.79 7.14
CA ALA A 318 14.55 5.72 6.66
C ALA A 318 14.55 5.83 5.13
N ARG A 319 15.73 5.97 4.50
CA ARG A 319 15.88 6.01 3.04
C ARG A 319 15.38 4.72 2.39
N ARG A 320 15.73 3.55 2.95
CA ARG A 320 15.27 2.25 2.44
C ARG A 320 13.75 2.17 2.46
N VAL A 321 13.12 2.51 3.57
CA VAL A 321 11.66 2.48 3.74
C VAL A 321 10.99 3.50 2.81
N ALA A 322 11.52 4.72 2.73
CA ALA A 322 10.96 5.78 1.91
C ALA A 322 11.07 5.50 0.40
N LYS A 323 12.12 4.78 -0.04
CA LYS A 323 12.40 4.68 -1.47
C LYS A 323 12.91 3.32 -1.93
N ASP A 324 14.01 2.82 -1.36
CA ASP A 324 14.82 1.78 -1.99
C ASP A 324 14.14 0.41 -1.95
N ASN A 325 13.37 0.11 -0.89
CA ASN A 325 12.79 -1.22 -0.68
C ASN A 325 11.73 -1.57 -1.71
N PHE A 326 10.89 -0.62 -2.12
CA PHE A 326 9.93 -0.86 -3.20
C PHE A 326 10.66 -1.23 -4.50
N LEU A 327 11.68 -0.47 -4.88
CA LEU A 327 12.44 -0.74 -6.11
C LEU A 327 13.17 -2.09 -6.05
N ALA A 328 13.58 -2.52 -4.86
CA ALA A 328 14.29 -3.78 -4.66
C ALA A 328 13.40 -5.04 -4.82
N VAL A 329 12.07 -4.90 -4.67
CA VAL A 329 11.13 -6.02 -4.86
C VAL A 329 10.62 -6.15 -6.30
N LEU A 330 10.88 -5.17 -7.17
CA LEU A 330 10.50 -5.21 -8.58
C LEU A 330 11.30 -6.27 -9.36
N PRO A 331 10.83 -6.69 -10.55
CA PRO A 331 11.57 -7.57 -11.42
C PRO A 331 12.99 -7.04 -11.67
N LYS A 332 13.98 -7.90 -11.55
CA LYS A 332 15.33 -7.54 -11.97
C LYS A 332 15.32 -7.46 -13.49
N GLY A 333 15.45 -6.26 -14.05
CA GLY A 333 15.42 -6.03 -15.49
C GLY A 333 16.25 -7.06 -16.26
N LYS A 334 15.66 -7.55 -17.35
CA LYS A 334 16.35 -8.42 -18.31
C LYS A 334 17.41 -7.65 -19.07
#